data_034cc1eeed69ac50e2b38e5dcd2cb2b4
#
_entry.id   034cc1eeed69ac50e2b38e5dcd2cb2b4
#
_cell.length_a   1.000
_cell.length_b   1.000
_cell.length_c   1.000
_cell.angle_alpha   90.00
_cell.angle_beta   90.00
_cell.angle_gamma   90.00
#
_symmetry.space_group_name_H-M   'P 1'
#
loop_
_entity.id
_entity.type
_entity.pdbx_description
1 polymer ?
#
loop_
_entity_poly.entity_id
_entity_poly.type
_entity_poly.pdbx_seq_one_letter_code
_entity_poly.pdbx_strand_id
1 'polypeptide(L)'
;MKAFRKSGAYAGLVLIIAVFLLPFYIMFYLSLSGPADSIAQEWFPRAMLFQNFADAWSKADMGRALMNSLMISIGAIAVLIFCAACGGYAAARVRSRLNRAVFHVMVLSMMVPGIINTVPLYIIMRKINGINSHWAMMLLLACQCLPFSVFLYEGFIRSMNQSVEEAAVIDGCTKFSAFWRVTFPLLKPITATVVIMQGVGIWNNYAQAVFFLQNQ
;
A
#
# COMPACT_ATOMS: atom_id res chain seq x y z
N MET A 1 35.25 25.83 20.25
CA MET A 1 35.11 24.42 19.82
C MET A 1 33.67 23.98 19.59
N LYS A 2 32.66 24.24 20.43
CA LYS A 2 31.26 23.81 20.21
C LYS A 2 30.59 24.46 18.98
N ALA A 3 30.87 25.72 18.66
CA ALA A 3 30.33 26.42 17.50
C ALA A 3 30.87 25.85 16.19
N PHE A 4 32.16 25.60 16.08
CA PHE A 4 32.83 25.03 14.92
C PHE A 4 32.31 23.61 14.58
N ARG A 5 32.05 22.81 15.61
CA ARG A 5 31.48 21.46 15.48
C ARG A 5 30.01 21.49 15.00
N LYS A 6 29.24 22.53 15.38
CA LYS A 6 27.89 22.75 14.88
C LYS A 6 27.91 23.21 13.43
N SER A 7 28.81 24.13 13.03
CA SER A 7 28.95 24.55 11.63
C SER A 7 29.31 23.38 10.71
N GLY A 8 30.22 22.50 11.09
CA GLY A 8 30.55 21.31 10.31
C GLY A 8 29.36 20.33 10.18
N ALA A 9 28.58 20.16 11.25
CA ALA A 9 27.38 19.33 11.22
C ALA A 9 26.29 19.93 10.27
N TYR A 10 26.09 21.24 10.29
CA TYR A 10 25.15 21.89 9.39
C TYR A 10 25.62 21.82 7.91
N ALA A 11 26.91 22.00 7.65
CA ALA A 11 27.45 21.83 6.31
C ALA A 11 27.26 20.40 5.78
N GLY A 12 27.51 19.39 6.61
CA GLY A 12 27.23 18.01 6.27
C GLY A 12 25.75 17.74 6.00
N LEU A 13 24.86 18.31 6.82
CA LEU A 13 23.41 18.19 6.63
C LEU A 13 22.95 18.82 5.31
N VAL A 14 23.44 20.03 4.98
CA VAL A 14 23.12 20.71 3.72
C VAL A 14 23.58 19.88 2.52
N LEU A 15 24.78 19.30 2.60
CA LEU A 15 25.32 18.45 1.53
C LEU A 15 24.47 17.19 1.32
N ILE A 16 24.06 16.54 2.41
CA ILE A 16 23.15 15.37 2.36
C ILE A 16 21.83 15.77 1.71
N ILE A 17 21.21 16.87 2.14
CA ILE A 17 19.97 17.37 1.57
C ILE A 17 20.14 17.66 0.08
N ALA A 18 21.23 18.32 -0.34
CA ALA A 18 21.49 18.60 -1.74
C ALA A 18 21.59 17.34 -2.60
N VAL A 19 22.28 16.31 -2.10
CA VAL A 19 22.39 15.00 -2.78
C VAL A 19 21.01 14.33 -2.89
N PHE A 20 20.18 14.36 -1.85
CA PHE A 20 18.84 13.80 -1.88
C PHE A 20 17.87 14.57 -2.77
N LEU A 21 18.07 15.87 -2.96
CA LEU A 21 17.25 16.70 -3.85
C LEU A 21 17.67 16.61 -5.33
N LEU A 22 18.87 16.13 -5.61
CA LEU A 22 19.40 16.05 -6.97
C LEU A 22 18.52 15.23 -7.93
N PRO A 23 18.00 14.04 -7.58
CA PRO A 23 17.09 13.30 -8.46
C PRO A 23 15.80 14.07 -8.77
N PHE A 24 15.26 14.81 -7.79
CA PHE A 24 14.06 15.62 -7.98
C PHE A 24 14.33 16.81 -8.89
N TYR A 25 15.51 17.43 -8.76
CA TYR A 25 15.96 18.49 -9.66
C TYR A 25 16.06 17.98 -11.11
N ILE A 26 16.70 16.82 -11.32
CA ILE A 26 16.83 16.21 -12.65
C ILE A 26 15.45 15.90 -13.25
N MET A 27 14.55 15.33 -12.47
CA MET A 27 13.19 15.03 -12.89
C MET A 27 12.43 16.29 -13.32
N PHE A 28 12.53 17.35 -12.52
CA PHE A 28 11.90 18.64 -12.80
C PHE A 28 12.52 19.32 -14.02
N TYR A 29 13.83 19.29 -14.13
CA TYR A 29 14.56 19.78 -15.30
C TYR A 29 14.10 19.08 -16.58
N LEU A 30 14.13 17.75 -16.61
CA LEU A 30 13.73 16.96 -17.79
C LEU A 30 12.26 17.17 -18.17
N SER A 31 11.37 17.36 -17.20
CA SER A 31 9.95 17.59 -17.46
C SER A 31 9.66 18.90 -18.19
N LEU A 32 10.53 19.90 -18.02
CA LEU A 32 10.42 21.23 -18.63
C LEU A 32 11.34 21.43 -19.84
N SER A 33 12.27 20.49 -20.10
CA SER A 33 13.26 20.58 -21.16
C SER A 33 12.70 20.11 -22.50
N GLY A 34 13.21 20.70 -23.58
CA GLY A 34 13.00 20.23 -24.93
C GLY A 34 14.01 19.14 -25.33
N PRO A 35 13.80 18.47 -26.48
CA PRO A 35 14.73 17.44 -26.98
C PRO A 35 16.15 17.95 -27.16
N ALA A 36 16.32 19.22 -27.58
CA ALA A 36 17.62 19.85 -27.78
C ALA A 36 18.38 20.10 -26.47
N ASP A 37 17.66 20.43 -25.37
CA ASP A 37 18.27 20.69 -24.07
C ASP A 37 18.78 19.39 -23.42
N SER A 38 18.06 18.28 -23.61
CA SER A 38 18.48 16.95 -23.12
C SER A 38 19.79 16.48 -23.78
N ILE A 39 20.05 16.86 -25.02
CA ILE A 39 21.28 16.53 -25.75
C ILE A 39 22.43 17.46 -25.32
N ALA A 40 22.13 18.73 -25.06
CA ALA A 40 23.13 19.74 -24.72
C ALA A 40 23.70 19.64 -23.31
N GLN A 41 23.12 18.79 -22.45
CA GLN A 41 23.52 18.58 -21.03
C GLN A 41 23.63 19.90 -20.24
N GLU A 42 22.77 20.86 -20.54
CA GLU A 42 22.73 22.13 -19.82
C GLU A 42 22.05 21.93 -18.43
N TRP A 43 22.49 22.73 -17.45
CA TRP A 43 21.92 22.66 -16.09
C TRP A 43 20.53 23.32 -15.97
N PHE A 44 20.18 24.18 -16.92
CA PHE A 44 18.89 24.86 -16.96
C PHE A 44 18.30 24.77 -18.37
N PRO A 45 16.98 24.55 -18.52
CA PRO A 45 16.34 24.51 -19.83
C PRO A 45 16.39 25.89 -20.47
N ARG A 46 16.69 25.95 -21.77
CA ARG A 46 16.70 27.22 -22.57
C ARG A 46 15.32 27.85 -22.62
N ALA A 47 14.29 27.01 -22.65
CA ALA A 47 12.88 27.41 -22.57
C ALA A 47 12.12 26.43 -21.67
N MET A 48 11.30 26.96 -20.79
CA MET A 48 10.42 26.13 -19.92
C MET A 48 9.19 25.69 -20.71
N LEU A 49 9.15 24.45 -21.14
CA LEU A 49 8.07 23.88 -21.94
C LEU A 49 6.97 23.27 -21.06
N PHE A 50 6.10 24.10 -20.51
CA PHE A 50 4.93 23.63 -19.74
C PHE A 50 3.97 22.77 -20.56
N GLN A 51 4.02 22.90 -21.91
CA GLN A 51 3.24 22.08 -22.83
C GLN A 51 3.53 20.58 -22.66
N ASN A 52 4.74 20.20 -22.22
CA ASN A 52 5.10 18.81 -21.96
C ASN A 52 4.15 18.12 -20.99
N PHE A 53 3.63 18.84 -19.98
CA PHE A 53 2.66 18.30 -19.03
C PHE A 53 1.30 18.05 -19.69
N ALA A 54 0.81 18.95 -20.52
CA ALA A 54 -0.44 18.77 -21.24
C ALA A 54 -0.34 17.63 -22.25
N ASP A 55 0.78 17.55 -22.96
CA ASP A 55 1.07 16.48 -23.90
C ASP A 55 1.18 15.11 -23.22
N ALA A 56 1.89 15.03 -22.09
CA ALA A 56 2.00 13.81 -21.30
C ALA A 56 0.62 13.39 -20.76
N TRP A 57 -0.17 14.33 -20.25
CA TRP A 57 -1.51 14.07 -19.76
C TRP A 57 -2.41 13.45 -20.82
N SER A 58 -2.42 14.03 -22.03
CA SER A 58 -3.27 13.57 -23.13
C SER A 58 -2.74 12.30 -23.78
N LYS A 59 -1.44 12.17 -24.03
CA LYS A 59 -0.83 11.00 -24.70
C LYS A 59 -0.86 9.73 -23.84
N ALA A 60 -0.71 9.88 -22.52
CA ALA A 60 -0.74 8.76 -21.59
C ALA A 60 -2.14 8.46 -21.02
N ASP A 61 -3.19 9.18 -21.47
CA ASP A 61 -4.54 9.08 -20.90
C ASP A 61 -4.52 9.10 -19.35
N MET A 62 -3.77 10.04 -18.79
CA MET A 62 -3.48 10.11 -17.36
C MET A 62 -4.74 10.16 -16.49
N GLY A 63 -5.82 10.79 -16.99
CA GLY A 63 -7.09 10.85 -16.27
C GLY A 63 -7.68 9.47 -16.03
N ARG A 64 -7.70 8.63 -17.07
CA ARG A 64 -8.18 7.24 -16.99
C ARG A 64 -7.26 6.38 -16.11
N ALA A 65 -5.95 6.51 -16.31
CA ALA A 65 -4.96 5.77 -15.53
C ALA A 65 -5.06 6.07 -14.03
N LEU A 66 -5.19 7.35 -13.65
CA LEU A 66 -5.39 7.76 -12.26
C LEU A 66 -6.69 7.23 -11.68
N MET A 67 -7.80 7.30 -12.42
CA MET A 67 -9.09 6.80 -11.97
C MET A 67 -9.05 5.28 -11.75
N ASN A 68 -8.44 4.53 -12.66
CA ASN A 68 -8.24 3.09 -12.53
C ASN A 68 -7.41 2.75 -11.28
N SER A 69 -6.27 3.43 -11.10
CA SER A 69 -5.43 3.24 -9.92
C SER A 69 -6.15 3.58 -8.62
N LEU A 70 -6.93 4.66 -8.59
CA LEU A 70 -7.71 5.06 -7.43
C LEU A 70 -8.79 4.04 -7.10
N MET A 71 -9.55 3.60 -8.10
CA MET A 71 -10.62 2.60 -7.94
C MET A 71 -10.05 1.27 -7.42
N ILE A 72 -8.98 0.78 -8.04
CA ILE A 72 -8.33 -0.48 -7.64
C ILE A 72 -7.77 -0.36 -6.22
N SER A 73 -7.09 0.73 -5.89
CA SER A 73 -6.48 0.90 -4.58
C SER A 73 -7.52 1.01 -3.47
N ILE A 74 -8.56 1.83 -3.65
CA ILE A 74 -9.62 1.98 -2.66
C ILE A 74 -10.37 0.65 -2.47
N GLY A 75 -10.71 -0.03 -3.57
CA GLY A 75 -11.41 -1.31 -3.51
C GLY A 75 -10.58 -2.40 -2.84
N ALA A 76 -9.29 -2.52 -3.20
CA ALA A 76 -8.39 -3.48 -2.58
C ALA A 76 -8.19 -3.21 -1.08
N ILE A 77 -8.00 -1.94 -0.68
CA ILE A 77 -7.84 -1.55 0.72
C ILE A 77 -9.12 -1.81 1.52
N ALA A 78 -10.30 -1.51 0.97
CA ALA A 78 -11.58 -1.76 1.65
C ALA A 78 -11.78 -3.26 1.94
N VAL A 79 -11.56 -4.12 0.94
CA VAL A 79 -11.61 -5.58 1.09
C VAL A 79 -10.56 -6.06 2.10
N LEU A 80 -9.33 -5.54 2.00
CA LEU A 80 -8.23 -5.87 2.88
C LEU A 80 -8.55 -5.56 4.34
N ILE A 81 -9.03 -4.35 4.64
CA ILE A 81 -9.37 -3.93 6.01
C ILE A 81 -10.45 -4.83 6.58
N PHE A 82 -11.50 -5.06 5.82
CA PHE A 82 -12.59 -5.93 6.25
C PHE A 82 -12.11 -7.34 6.61
N CYS A 83 -11.41 -7.99 5.68
CA CYS A 83 -10.91 -9.35 5.88
C CYS A 83 -9.83 -9.42 6.97
N ALA A 84 -8.90 -8.46 7.00
CA ALA A 84 -7.80 -8.45 7.96
C ALA A 84 -8.26 -8.15 9.39
N ALA A 85 -9.23 -7.24 9.57
CA ALA A 85 -9.79 -6.97 10.90
C ALA A 85 -10.54 -8.18 11.46
N CYS A 86 -11.37 -8.84 10.63
CA CYS A 86 -12.07 -10.07 11.01
C CYS A 86 -11.09 -11.21 11.30
N GLY A 87 -10.10 -11.41 10.42
CA GLY A 87 -9.07 -12.45 10.57
C GLY A 87 -8.19 -12.22 11.79
N GLY A 88 -7.74 -10.99 12.01
CA GLY A 88 -6.95 -10.60 13.18
C GLY A 88 -7.74 -10.75 14.49
N TYR A 89 -9.01 -10.39 14.49
CA TYR A 89 -9.89 -10.59 15.64
C TYR A 89 -10.06 -12.08 15.94
N ALA A 90 -10.35 -12.91 14.95
CA ALA A 90 -10.44 -14.34 15.10
C ALA A 90 -9.12 -14.93 15.64
N ALA A 91 -7.98 -14.53 15.06
CA ALA A 91 -6.66 -15.00 15.51
C ALA A 91 -6.34 -14.62 16.96
N ALA A 92 -6.73 -13.41 17.39
CA ALA A 92 -6.46 -12.90 18.73
C ALA A 92 -7.39 -13.47 19.82
N ARG A 93 -8.69 -13.66 19.52
CA ARG A 93 -9.74 -13.97 20.51
C ARG A 93 -10.28 -15.40 20.45
N VAL A 94 -10.23 -16.06 19.28
CA VAL A 94 -10.77 -17.42 19.14
C VAL A 94 -9.69 -18.45 19.41
N ARG A 95 -9.77 -19.13 20.56
CA ARG A 95 -8.82 -20.17 20.97
C ARG A 95 -9.19 -21.54 20.35
N SER A 96 -8.82 -21.75 19.08
CA SER A 96 -8.95 -23.07 18.44
C SER A 96 -7.62 -23.50 17.80
N ARG A 97 -7.42 -24.83 17.66
CA ARG A 97 -6.21 -25.38 17.00
C ARG A 97 -6.17 -24.98 15.52
N LEU A 98 -7.33 -25.03 14.85
CA LEU A 98 -7.47 -24.66 13.45
C LEU A 98 -7.12 -23.18 13.24
N ASN A 99 -7.70 -22.28 14.04
CA ASN A 99 -7.45 -20.85 13.93
C ASN A 99 -5.96 -20.50 14.12
N ARG A 100 -5.32 -21.16 15.09
CA ARG A 100 -3.88 -21.02 15.32
C ARG A 100 -3.07 -21.52 14.13
N ALA A 101 -3.44 -22.67 13.55
CA ALA A 101 -2.77 -23.22 12.37
C ALA A 101 -2.90 -22.29 11.15
N VAL A 102 -4.11 -21.79 10.87
CA VAL A 102 -4.36 -20.82 9.79
C VAL A 102 -3.51 -19.56 9.96
N PHE A 103 -3.48 -18.99 11.17
CA PHE A 103 -2.66 -17.81 11.46
C PHE A 103 -1.16 -18.08 11.19
N HIS A 104 -0.63 -19.22 11.66
CA HIS A 104 0.78 -19.57 11.40
C HIS A 104 1.06 -19.78 9.91
N VAL A 105 0.14 -20.40 9.16
CA VAL A 105 0.29 -20.54 7.70
C VAL A 105 0.32 -19.18 7.03
N MET A 106 -0.54 -18.23 7.45
CA MET A 106 -0.50 -16.85 6.94
C MET A 106 0.85 -16.18 7.23
N VAL A 107 1.37 -16.31 8.46
CA VAL A 107 2.68 -15.74 8.82
C VAL A 107 3.81 -16.38 8.01
N LEU A 108 3.79 -17.71 7.84
CA LEU A 108 4.78 -18.42 7.02
C LEU A 108 4.70 -18.03 5.55
N SER A 109 3.52 -17.75 5.02
CA SER A 109 3.35 -17.31 3.62
C SER A 109 4.06 -15.98 3.32
N MET A 110 4.29 -15.13 4.32
CA MET A 110 5.03 -13.87 4.16
C MET A 110 6.52 -14.08 3.83
N MET A 111 7.06 -15.26 4.11
CA MET A 111 8.46 -15.59 3.78
C MET A 111 8.64 -15.90 2.29
N VAL A 112 7.55 -16.15 1.55
CA VAL A 112 7.61 -16.46 0.12
C VAL A 112 7.70 -15.16 -0.68
N PRO A 113 8.76 -14.92 -1.47
CA PRO A 113 8.85 -13.73 -2.29
C PRO A 113 7.68 -13.62 -3.28
N GLY A 114 6.99 -12.49 -3.29
CA GLY A 114 5.76 -12.30 -4.08
C GLY A 114 5.93 -12.53 -5.58
N ILE A 115 7.12 -12.27 -6.13
CA ILE A 115 7.42 -12.45 -7.56
C ILE A 115 7.28 -13.92 -8.02
N ILE A 116 7.59 -14.87 -7.15
CA ILE A 116 7.49 -16.32 -7.45
C ILE A 116 6.03 -16.72 -7.71
N ASN A 117 5.10 -16.04 -7.05
CA ASN A 117 3.69 -16.34 -7.15
C ASN A 117 3.02 -15.76 -8.42
N THR A 118 3.73 -14.97 -9.22
CA THR A 118 3.13 -14.28 -10.39
C THR A 118 2.56 -15.27 -11.40
N VAL A 119 3.31 -16.32 -11.75
CA VAL A 119 2.86 -17.32 -12.74
C VAL A 119 1.67 -18.16 -12.23
N PRO A 120 1.70 -18.75 -11.02
CA PRO A 120 0.52 -19.44 -10.47
C PRO A 120 -0.71 -18.54 -10.38
N LEU A 121 -0.54 -17.29 -9.95
CA LEU A 121 -1.64 -16.33 -9.86
C LEU A 121 -2.22 -15.99 -11.22
N TYR A 122 -1.37 -15.84 -12.25
CA TYR A 122 -1.84 -15.63 -13.62
C TYR A 122 -2.72 -16.79 -14.11
N ILE A 123 -2.33 -18.02 -13.84
CA ILE A 123 -3.10 -19.22 -14.21
C ILE A 123 -4.46 -19.23 -13.50
N ILE A 124 -4.48 -18.89 -12.20
CA ILE A 124 -5.72 -18.80 -11.42
C ILE A 124 -6.63 -17.71 -11.98
N MET A 125 -6.09 -16.50 -12.20
CA MET A 125 -6.82 -15.36 -12.72
C MET A 125 -7.41 -15.65 -14.10
N ARG A 126 -6.66 -16.32 -14.98
CA ARG A 126 -7.15 -16.76 -16.28
C ARG A 126 -8.33 -17.74 -16.16
N LYS A 127 -8.25 -18.71 -15.22
CA LYS A 127 -9.32 -19.70 -15.00
C LYS A 127 -10.63 -19.08 -14.51
N ILE A 128 -10.56 -18.01 -13.73
CA ILE A 128 -11.74 -17.30 -13.20
C ILE A 128 -12.19 -16.13 -14.09
N ASN A 129 -11.62 -16.00 -15.31
CA ASN A 129 -11.85 -14.86 -16.21
C ASN A 129 -11.57 -13.49 -15.55
N GLY A 130 -10.56 -13.46 -14.68
CA GLY A 130 -10.17 -12.26 -13.94
C GLY A 130 -9.11 -11.40 -14.64
N ILE A 131 -8.56 -11.85 -15.78
CA ILE A 131 -7.62 -11.05 -16.58
C ILE A 131 -8.34 -9.85 -17.17
N ASN A 132 -7.71 -8.68 -17.21
CA ASN A 132 -8.27 -7.40 -17.63
C ASN A 132 -9.52 -6.96 -16.83
N SER A 133 -9.58 -7.31 -15.56
CA SER A 133 -10.73 -7.02 -14.71
C SER A 133 -10.30 -6.34 -13.42
N HIS A 134 -10.87 -5.15 -13.13
CA HIS A 134 -10.58 -4.38 -11.93
C HIS A 134 -10.92 -5.14 -10.64
N TRP A 135 -12.08 -5.85 -10.59
CA TRP A 135 -12.49 -6.59 -9.41
C TRP A 135 -11.49 -7.69 -9.03
N ALA A 136 -10.97 -8.39 -10.05
CA ALA A 136 -10.01 -9.46 -9.82
C ALA A 136 -8.66 -8.91 -9.35
N MET A 137 -8.23 -7.76 -9.89
CA MET A 137 -7.03 -7.07 -9.43
C MET A 137 -7.17 -6.58 -7.98
N MET A 138 -8.34 -6.03 -7.60
CA MET A 138 -8.63 -5.64 -6.21
C MET A 138 -8.51 -6.82 -5.26
N LEU A 139 -9.11 -7.96 -5.61
CA LEU A 139 -9.03 -9.19 -4.80
C LEU A 139 -7.61 -9.72 -4.71
N LEU A 140 -6.88 -9.75 -5.83
CA LEU A 140 -5.51 -10.24 -5.87
C LEU A 140 -4.60 -9.42 -4.94
N LEU A 141 -4.65 -8.09 -5.04
CA LEU A 141 -3.85 -7.21 -4.20
C LEU A 141 -4.25 -7.31 -2.72
N ALA A 142 -5.55 -7.36 -2.43
CA ALA A 142 -6.04 -7.56 -1.07
C ALA A 142 -5.56 -8.89 -0.48
N CYS A 143 -5.65 -9.98 -1.23
CA CYS A 143 -5.19 -11.31 -0.78
C CYS A 143 -3.69 -11.35 -0.52
N GLN A 144 -2.87 -10.71 -1.34
CA GLN A 144 -1.42 -10.66 -1.13
C GLN A 144 -1.03 -9.87 0.12
N CYS A 145 -1.74 -8.78 0.39
CA CYS A 145 -1.52 -7.94 1.58
C CYS A 145 -2.14 -8.53 2.86
N LEU A 146 -3.04 -9.51 2.73
CA LEU A 146 -3.84 -10.05 3.84
C LEU A 146 -3.01 -10.64 4.97
N PRO A 147 -1.99 -11.50 4.74
CA PRO A 147 -1.23 -12.13 5.82
C PRO A 147 -0.59 -11.12 6.76
N PHE A 148 0.11 -10.14 6.21
CA PHE A 148 0.76 -9.11 7.01
C PHE A 148 -0.24 -8.23 7.76
N SER A 149 -1.35 -7.88 7.10
CA SER A 149 -2.39 -7.08 7.73
C SER A 149 -3.08 -7.81 8.88
N VAL A 150 -3.39 -9.11 8.71
CA VAL A 150 -3.93 -9.96 9.79
C VAL A 150 -2.94 -10.03 10.96
N PHE A 151 -1.65 -10.17 10.69
CA PHE A 151 -0.61 -10.16 11.72
C PHE A 151 -0.60 -8.85 12.52
N LEU A 152 -0.70 -7.70 11.84
CA LEU A 152 -0.76 -6.40 12.50
C LEU A 152 -2.03 -6.23 13.36
N TYR A 153 -3.19 -6.59 12.83
CA TYR A 153 -4.44 -6.54 13.58
C TYR A 153 -4.44 -7.49 14.78
N GLU A 154 -3.95 -8.72 14.61
CA GLU A 154 -3.84 -9.70 15.70
C GLU A 154 -3.00 -9.17 16.85
N GLY A 155 -1.80 -8.65 16.54
CA GLY A 155 -0.91 -8.09 17.55
C GLY A 155 -1.52 -6.90 18.30
N PHE A 156 -2.21 -5.99 17.57
CA PHE A 156 -2.88 -4.85 18.17
C PHE A 156 -4.07 -5.28 19.05
N ILE A 157 -4.94 -6.17 18.55
CA ILE A 157 -6.11 -6.65 19.30
C ILE A 157 -5.67 -7.42 20.55
N ARG A 158 -4.58 -8.19 20.47
CA ARG A 158 -4.03 -8.90 21.61
C ARG A 158 -3.52 -7.97 22.72
N SER A 159 -3.04 -6.79 22.37
CA SER A 159 -2.62 -5.76 23.33
C SER A 159 -3.78 -5.00 23.96
N MET A 160 -4.97 -5.06 23.37
CA MET A 160 -6.18 -4.41 23.92
C MET A 160 -6.75 -5.16 25.11
N ASN A 161 -7.25 -4.39 26.09
CA ASN A 161 -7.91 -4.98 27.25
C ASN A 161 -9.24 -5.66 26.84
N GLN A 162 -9.35 -6.95 27.10
CA GLN A 162 -10.52 -7.76 26.77
C GLN A 162 -11.76 -7.35 27.57
N SER A 163 -11.60 -6.71 28.74
CA SER A 163 -12.71 -6.29 29.60
C SER A 163 -13.70 -5.35 28.89
N VAL A 164 -13.24 -4.59 27.90
CA VAL A 164 -14.11 -3.71 27.12
C VAL A 164 -15.10 -4.51 26.26
N GLU A 165 -14.64 -5.62 25.69
CA GLU A 165 -15.49 -6.55 24.91
C GLU A 165 -16.44 -7.33 25.82
N GLU A 166 -15.96 -7.76 26.98
CA GLU A 166 -16.75 -8.47 28.00
C GLU A 166 -17.85 -7.59 28.57
N ALA A 167 -17.58 -6.32 28.86
CA ALA A 167 -18.59 -5.36 29.27
C ALA A 167 -19.71 -5.21 28.23
N ALA A 168 -19.35 -5.08 26.94
CA ALA A 168 -20.36 -5.00 25.88
C ALA A 168 -21.23 -6.26 25.77
N VAL A 169 -20.68 -7.43 26.06
CA VAL A 169 -21.45 -8.70 26.12
C VAL A 169 -22.39 -8.74 27.34
N ILE A 170 -21.94 -8.23 28.50
CA ILE A 170 -22.79 -8.10 29.70
C ILE A 170 -23.93 -7.11 29.42
N ASP A 171 -23.69 -6.04 28.67
CA ASP A 171 -24.71 -5.07 28.25
C ASP A 171 -25.66 -5.61 27.15
N GLY A 172 -25.58 -6.92 26.84
CA GLY A 172 -26.50 -7.61 25.92
C GLY A 172 -26.07 -7.65 24.47
N CYS A 173 -24.87 -7.22 24.12
CA CYS A 173 -24.34 -7.37 22.77
C CYS A 173 -23.99 -8.83 22.48
N THR A 174 -24.33 -9.31 21.27
CA THR A 174 -23.73 -10.54 20.74
C THR A 174 -22.24 -10.31 20.46
N LYS A 175 -21.41 -11.36 20.41
CA LYS A 175 -19.98 -11.24 20.06
C LYS A 175 -19.75 -10.53 18.72
N PHE A 176 -20.60 -10.77 17.75
CA PHE A 176 -20.54 -10.11 16.45
C PHE A 176 -20.87 -8.61 16.57
N SER A 177 -21.92 -8.25 17.32
CA SER A 177 -22.28 -6.86 17.58
C SER A 177 -21.20 -6.13 18.38
N ALA A 178 -20.62 -6.76 19.40
CA ALA A 178 -19.53 -6.23 20.18
C ALA A 178 -18.29 -5.96 19.30
N PHE A 179 -17.95 -6.87 18.37
CA PHE A 179 -16.88 -6.62 17.42
C PHE A 179 -17.10 -5.34 16.61
N TRP A 180 -18.25 -5.21 15.92
CA TRP A 180 -18.47 -4.07 15.02
C TRP A 180 -18.72 -2.74 15.71
N ARG A 181 -19.41 -2.76 16.88
CA ARG A 181 -19.80 -1.54 17.60
C ARG A 181 -18.74 -1.05 18.57
N VAL A 182 -17.93 -1.96 19.11
CA VAL A 182 -16.96 -1.64 20.17
C VAL A 182 -15.53 -1.86 19.69
N THR A 183 -15.18 -3.10 19.30
CA THR A 183 -13.79 -3.43 18.97
C THR A 183 -13.34 -2.73 17.68
N PHE A 184 -14.09 -2.83 16.59
CA PHE A 184 -13.70 -2.27 15.29
C PHE A 184 -13.44 -0.76 15.31
N PRO A 185 -14.25 0.09 15.96
CA PRO A 185 -13.92 1.51 16.13
C PRO A 185 -12.62 1.77 16.90
N LEU A 186 -12.26 0.91 17.84
CA LEU A 186 -11.00 1.00 18.58
C LEU A 186 -9.79 0.60 17.73
N LEU A 187 -10.00 -0.10 16.62
CA LEU A 187 -8.94 -0.48 15.68
C LEU A 187 -8.50 0.66 14.74
N LYS A 188 -9.09 1.86 14.83
CA LYS A 188 -8.73 3.02 13.98
C LYS A 188 -7.22 3.26 13.87
N PRO A 189 -6.41 3.24 14.95
CA PRO A 189 -4.97 3.50 14.84
C PRO A 189 -4.25 2.46 13.98
N ILE A 190 -4.53 1.17 14.21
CA ILE A 190 -3.91 0.10 13.43
C ILE A 190 -4.45 0.06 11.99
N THR A 191 -5.72 0.39 11.79
CA THR A 191 -6.33 0.52 10.46
C THR A 191 -5.62 1.61 9.66
N ALA A 192 -5.35 2.79 10.26
CA ALA A 192 -4.58 3.83 9.60
C ALA A 192 -3.17 3.36 9.22
N THR A 193 -2.50 2.61 10.09
CA THR A 193 -1.20 2.01 9.78
C THR A 193 -1.27 1.07 8.59
N VAL A 194 -2.26 0.17 8.56
CA VAL A 194 -2.48 -0.77 7.44
C VAL A 194 -2.77 -0.01 6.15
N VAL A 195 -3.65 1.00 6.18
CA VAL A 195 -3.98 1.84 5.01
C VAL A 195 -2.72 2.50 4.45
N ILE A 196 -1.88 3.09 5.29
CA ILE A 196 -0.67 3.77 4.83
C ILE A 196 0.34 2.75 4.27
N MET A 197 0.65 1.70 5.01
CA MET A 197 1.69 0.74 4.62
C MET A 197 1.29 -0.06 3.38
N GLN A 198 0.09 -0.62 3.36
CA GLN A 198 -0.37 -1.43 2.23
C GLN A 198 -0.87 -0.57 1.08
N GLY A 199 -1.48 0.58 1.37
CA GLY A 199 -1.98 1.50 0.36
C GLY A 199 -0.87 2.02 -0.56
N VAL A 200 0.28 2.39 0.00
CA VAL A 200 1.45 2.80 -0.80
C VAL A 200 1.94 1.62 -1.67
N GLY A 201 1.98 0.41 -1.13
CA GLY A 201 2.38 -0.79 -1.89
C GLY A 201 1.39 -1.13 -3.02
N ILE A 202 0.10 -1.04 -2.75
CA ILE A 202 -0.98 -1.28 -3.72
C ILE A 202 -0.95 -0.21 -4.83
N TRP A 203 -0.84 1.06 -4.47
CA TRP A 203 -0.77 2.18 -5.42
C TRP A 203 0.42 2.07 -6.37
N ASN A 204 1.59 1.69 -5.85
CA ASN A 204 2.83 1.57 -6.61
C ASN A 204 2.99 0.21 -7.31
N ASN A 205 1.96 -0.62 -7.34
CA ASN A 205 2.04 -1.97 -7.90
C ASN A 205 1.97 -1.97 -9.43
N TYR A 206 3.09 -1.62 -10.07
CA TYR A 206 3.25 -1.64 -11.53
C TYR A 206 3.39 -3.06 -12.09
N ALA A 207 4.19 -3.90 -11.44
CA ALA A 207 4.54 -5.20 -11.99
C ALA A 207 3.31 -6.09 -12.25
N GLN A 208 2.40 -6.16 -11.29
CA GLN A 208 1.18 -6.96 -11.45
C GLN A 208 0.18 -6.31 -12.41
N ALA A 209 0.06 -4.98 -12.41
CA ALA A 209 -0.80 -4.27 -13.34
C ALA A 209 -0.45 -4.63 -14.80
N VAL A 210 0.83 -4.66 -15.15
CA VAL A 210 1.29 -5.05 -16.50
C VAL A 210 0.91 -6.48 -16.88
N PHE A 211 0.94 -7.42 -15.92
CA PHE A 211 0.60 -8.83 -16.20
C PHE A 211 -0.91 -9.09 -16.23
N PHE A 212 -1.69 -8.38 -15.44
CA PHE A 212 -3.11 -8.68 -15.23
C PHE A 212 -4.06 -7.70 -15.91
N LEU A 213 -3.62 -6.48 -16.29
CA LEU A 213 -4.42 -5.42 -16.91
C LEU A 213 -3.80 -4.97 -18.24
N GLN A 214 -3.77 -5.86 -19.24
CA GLN A 214 -3.06 -5.64 -20.50
C GLN A 214 -3.80 -4.73 -21.49
N ASN A 215 -5.14 -4.58 -21.37
CA ASN A 215 -6.00 -3.91 -22.34
C ASN A 215 -6.75 -2.69 -21.77
N GLN A 216 -6.20 -2.04 -20.76
CA GLN A 216 -6.87 -0.91 -20.10
C GLN A 216 -6.09 0.38 -20.19
#